data_91effd109c906c52136a21ea0e4fa2b4
#
_entry.id   91effd109c906c52136a21ea0e4fa2b4
#
_cell.length_a   1.000
_cell.length_b   1.000
_cell.length_c   1.000
_cell.angle_alpha   90.00
_cell.angle_beta   90.00
_cell.angle_gamma   90.00
#
_symmetry.space_group_name_H-M   'P 1'
#
loop_
_entity.id
_entity.type
_entity.pdbx_description
1 polymer ?
#
loop_
_entity_poly.entity_id
_entity_poly.type
_entity_poly.pdbx_seq_one_letter_code
_entity_poly.pdbx_strand_id
1 'polypeptide(L)'
;RKGTFAGGRENTTAIAKAFCDTIADAGYVPMIYSSASFLNENFDWKKLKNCKVWVASYSDTRPKLPVSADLWQYTKKGSLEGANTDKGYCDLVYSYMEATSIKFTKPTLTMKKNTTAQATVKMGPNGCTDRKSFTSSNPKVVAVNKKTGKLTAKKAGKATIIVTTGSGRKAKMK
;
A
#
# COMPACT_ATOMS: atom_id res chain seq x y z
N ARG A 1 -29.82 20.95 12.53
CA ARG A 1 -30.24 19.59 12.13
C ARG A 1 -29.39 18.59 12.92
N LYS A 2 -30.00 17.78 13.79
CA LYS A 2 -29.35 16.59 14.34
C LYS A 2 -29.19 15.60 13.19
N GLY A 3 -27.96 15.41 12.69
CA GLY A 3 -27.68 14.52 11.58
C GLY A 3 -27.63 13.04 11.97
N THR A 4 -27.33 12.18 11.01
CA THR A 4 -27.21 10.72 11.12
C THR A 4 -26.31 10.23 12.27
N PHE A 5 -25.42 11.09 12.78
CA PHE A 5 -24.48 10.78 13.88
C PHE A 5 -25.00 11.14 15.28
N ALA A 6 -26.27 11.56 15.41
CA ALA A 6 -26.86 11.96 16.70
C ALA A 6 -26.90 10.83 17.76
N GLY A 7 -26.76 9.56 17.36
CA GLY A 7 -26.70 8.40 18.25
C GLY A 7 -25.30 8.01 18.76
N GLY A 8 -24.30 8.87 18.55
CA GLY A 8 -22.93 8.63 19.04
C GLY A 8 -22.20 7.50 18.30
N ARG A 9 -21.09 7.05 18.88
CA ARG A 9 -20.15 6.08 18.30
C ARG A 9 -20.80 4.75 17.91
N GLU A 10 -21.71 4.26 18.74
CA GLU A 10 -22.37 2.98 18.48
C GLU A 10 -23.26 3.05 17.25
N ASN A 11 -24.12 4.06 17.16
CA ASN A 11 -25.00 4.27 16.03
C ASN A 11 -24.21 4.53 14.73
N THR A 12 -23.17 5.38 14.78
CA THR A 12 -22.30 5.64 13.64
C THR A 12 -21.62 4.35 13.13
N THR A 13 -21.17 3.52 14.07
CA THR A 13 -20.55 2.22 13.73
C THR A 13 -21.55 1.27 13.09
N ALA A 14 -22.79 1.19 13.62
CA ALA A 14 -23.83 0.32 13.11
C ALA A 14 -24.22 0.70 11.66
N ILE A 15 -24.39 2.00 11.39
CA ILE A 15 -24.70 2.51 10.05
C ILE A 15 -23.57 2.20 9.08
N ALA A 16 -22.31 2.49 9.46
CA ALA A 16 -21.16 2.21 8.63
C ALA A 16 -21.02 0.71 8.36
N LYS A 17 -21.27 -0.14 9.36
CA LYS A 17 -21.22 -1.58 9.19
C LYS A 17 -22.26 -2.07 8.20
N ALA A 18 -23.52 -1.66 8.35
CA ALA A 18 -24.60 -2.06 7.43
C ALA A 18 -24.28 -1.64 5.99
N PHE A 19 -23.77 -0.42 5.78
CA PHE A 19 -23.34 0.04 4.47
C PHE A 19 -22.18 -0.81 3.92
N CYS A 20 -21.12 -1.03 4.72
CA CYS A 20 -19.96 -1.80 4.30
C CYS A 20 -20.32 -3.26 3.97
N ASP A 21 -21.18 -3.88 4.77
CA ASP A 21 -21.65 -5.25 4.51
C ASP A 21 -22.42 -5.32 3.17
N THR A 22 -23.35 -4.40 2.93
CA THR A 22 -24.11 -4.34 1.66
C THR A 22 -23.19 -4.17 0.44
N ILE A 23 -22.18 -3.31 0.53
CA ILE A 23 -21.20 -3.09 -0.54
C ILE A 23 -20.33 -4.34 -0.78
N ALA A 24 -19.93 -5.02 0.32
CA ALA A 24 -19.15 -6.25 0.25
C ALA A 24 -19.97 -7.41 -0.37
N ASP A 25 -21.22 -7.55 0.02
CA ASP A 25 -22.14 -8.58 -0.50
C ASP A 25 -22.41 -8.39 -2.00
N ALA A 26 -22.37 -7.16 -2.48
CA ALA A 26 -22.42 -6.82 -3.90
C ALA A 26 -21.10 -7.07 -4.67
N GLY A 27 -20.06 -7.60 -4.00
CA GLY A 27 -18.76 -7.94 -4.60
C GLY A 27 -17.77 -6.77 -4.69
N TYR A 28 -18.05 -5.63 -4.07
CA TYR A 28 -17.15 -4.47 -4.03
C TYR A 28 -16.35 -4.42 -2.72
N VAL A 29 -15.26 -3.65 -2.71
CA VAL A 29 -14.45 -3.41 -1.52
C VAL A 29 -14.92 -2.13 -0.83
N PRO A 30 -15.60 -2.21 0.33
CA PRO A 30 -16.07 -1.04 1.04
C PRO A 30 -14.91 -0.25 1.65
N MET A 31 -15.03 1.09 1.63
CA MET A 31 -14.05 1.98 2.23
C MET A 31 -14.73 3.13 2.95
N ILE A 32 -14.24 3.45 4.15
CA ILE A 32 -14.70 4.59 4.95
C ILE A 32 -13.71 5.73 4.78
N TYR A 33 -14.19 6.88 4.29
CA TYR A 33 -13.43 8.12 4.16
C TYR A 33 -13.88 9.14 5.21
N SER A 34 -12.94 9.68 6.00
CA SER A 34 -13.20 10.81 6.88
C SER A 34 -11.90 11.46 7.39
N SER A 35 -12.04 12.54 8.18
CA SER A 35 -10.91 13.13 8.90
C SER A 35 -10.36 12.20 9.98
N ALA A 36 -9.08 12.38 10.35
CA ALA A 36 -8.43 11.57 11.38
C ALA A 36 -9.15 11.65 12.74
N SER A 37 -9.62 12.84 13.13
CA SER A 37 -10.38 13.01 14.39
C SER A 37 -11.69 12.23 14.35
N PHE A 38 -12.46 12.35 13.27
CA PHE A 38 -13.74 11.64 13.15
C PHE A 38 -13.55 10.12 13.17
N LEU A 39 -12.53 9.58 12.47
CA LEU A 39 -12.21 8.15 12.46
C LEU A 39 -11.79 7.64 13.85
N ASN A 40 -11.12 8.45 14.64
CA ASN A 40 -10.71 8.10 16.00
C ASN A 40 -11.88 8.06 16.97
N GLU A 41 -12.78 9.01 16.87
CA GLU A 41 -13.79 9.28 17.90
C GLU A 41 -15.10 8.54 17.66
N ASN A 42 -15.48 8.32 16.39
CA ASN A 42 -16.85 7.94 16.04
C ASN A 42 -17.02 6.48 15.59
N PHE A 43 -15.95 5.68 15.57
CA PHE A 43 -16.06 4.28 15.14
C PHE A 43 -15.50 3.28 16.15
N ASP A 44 -16.21 2.18 16.35
CA ASP A 44 -15.69 0.95 16.93
C ASP A 44 -15.10 0.05 15.82
N TRP A 45 -13.81 0.19 15.59
CA TRP A 45 -13.10 -0.53 14.52
C TRP A 45 -13.07 -2.05 14.71
N LYS A 46 -13.34 -2.56 15.91
CA LYS A 46 -13.47 -4.00 16.14
C LYS A 46 -14.66 -4.60 15.39
N LYS A 47 -15.69 -3.79 15.16
CA LYS A 47 -16.91 -4.15 14.44
C LYS A 47 -16.81 -3.92 12.91
N LEU A 48 -15.77 -3.22 12.42
CA LEU A 48 -15.59 -2.77 11.02
C LEU A 48 -14.40 -3.44 10.33
N LYS A 49 -14.12 -4.71 10.65
CA LYS A 49 -12.91 -5.44 10.19
C LYS A 49 -12.79 -5.56 8.67
N ASN A 50 -13.90 -5.57 7.95
CA ASN A 50 -13.94 -5.74 6.49
C ASN A 50 -13.91 -4.41 5.73
N CYS A 51 -13.91 -3.28 6.42
CA CYS A 51 -13.87 -1.97 5.78
C CYS A 51 -12.44 -1.46 5.63
N LYS A 52 -12.12 -0.96 4.46
CA LYS A 52 -10.90 -0.21 4.19
C LYS A 52 -11.00 1.20 4.77
N VAL A 53 -9.86 1.84 5.00
CA VAL A 53 -9.80 3.15 5.63
C VAL A 53 -9.07 4.15 4.74
N TRP A 54 -9.77 5.22 4.39
CA TRP A 54 -9.19 6.37 3.71
C TRP A 54 -9.26 7.58 4.64
N VAL A 55 -8.11 8.01 5.15
CA VAL A 55 -8.03 9.13 6.08
C VAL A 55 -7.66 10.42 5.37
N ALA A 56 -8.37 11.50 5.67
CA ALA A 56 -7.96 12.86 5.35
C ALA A 56 -7.25 13.48 6.56
N SER A 57 -5.99 13.86 6.39
CA SER A 57 -5.21 14.58 7.40
C SER A 57 -4.12 15.36 6.70
N TYR A 58 -4.31 16.67 6.59
CA TYR A 58 -3.43 17.57 5.85
C TYR A 58 -2.19 17.93 6.68
N SER A 59 -1.21 17.04 6.68
CA SER A 59 0.05 17.21 7.42
C SER A 59 1.18 16.45 6.71
N ASP A 60 2.42 16.74 7.10
CA ASP A 60 3.61 16.08 6.59
C ASP A 60 3.87 14.71 7.23
N THR A 61 3.12 14.39 8.27
CA THR A 61 3.27 13.12 9.00
C THR A 61 1.97 12.32 8.97
N ARG A 62 2.10 11.00 8.79
CA ARG A 62 0.95 10.08 8.80
C ARG A 62 0.17 10.18 10.11
N PRO A 63 -1.16 10.36 10.07
CA PRO A 63 -1.96 10.43 11.29
C PRO A 63 -1.95 9.09 12.04
N LYS A 64 -2.01 9.18 13.37
CA LYS A 64 -2.21 7.99 14.21
C LYS A 64 -3.69 7.66 14.25
N LEU A 65 -4.01 6.43 13.89
CA LEU A 65 -5.37 5.87 13.92
C LEU A 65 -5.36 4.57 14.74
N PRO A 66 -6.50 4.14 15.31
CA PRO A 66 -6.63 2.85 16.00
C PRO A 66 -6.53 1.65 15.05
N VAL A 67 -6.57 1.90 13.73
CA VAL A 67 -6.41 0.91 12.65
C VAL A 67 -5.47 1.44 11.59
N SER A 68 -4.94 0.56 10.75
CA SER A 68 -4.12 0.97 9.62
C SER A 68 -4.97 1.65 8.55
N ALA A 69 -4.57 2.83 8.10
CA ALA A 69 -5.17 3.44 6.92
C ALA A 69 -4.66 2.73 5.65
N ASP A 70 -5.57 2.50 4.70
CA ASP A 70 -5.23 2.02 3.36
C ASP A 70 -4.87 3.18 2.42
N LEU A 71 -5.54 4.30 2.58
CA LEU A 71 -5.28 5.55 1.86
C LEU A 71 -5.13 6.71 2.83
N TRP A 72 -4.23 7.64 2.53
CA TRP A 72 -4.06 8.89 3.28
C TRP A 72 -3.99 10.07 2.32
N GLN A 73 -5.04 10.91 2.34
CA GLN A 73 -5.06 12.20 1.68
C GLN A 73 -4.29 13.20 2.56
N TYR A 74 -3.08 13.54 2.13
CA TYR A 74 -2.17 14.37 2.92
C TYR A 74 -2.23 15.86 2.56
N THR A 75 -2.85 16.21 1.43
CA THR A 75 -3.08 17.59 1.01
C THR A 75 -4.30 17.70 0.10
N LYS A 76 -4.97 18.85 0.15
CA LYS A 76 -6.00 19.31 -0.80
C LYS A 76 -5.51 20.44 -1.71
N LYS A 77 -4.21 20.75 -1.64
CA LYS A 77 -3.55 21.80 -2.41
C LYS A 77 -2.32 21.26 -3.13
N GLY A 78 -2.41 20.00 -3.59
CA GLY A 78 -1.35 19.40 -4.39
C GLY A 78 -1.28 20.03 -5.78
N SER A 79 -0.08 20.08 -6.34
CA SER A 79 0.16 20.43 -7.73
C SER A 79 0.61 19.18 -8.49
N LEU A 80 0.00 18.94 -9.63
CA LEU A 80 0.37 17.85 -10.53
C LEU A 80 0.38 18.40 -11.95
N GLU A 81 1.48 18.22 -12.65
CA GLU A 81 1.61 18.63 -14.05
C GLU A 81 0.54 17.94 -14.91
N GLY A 82 -0.19 18.71 -15.71
CA GLY A 82 -1.29 18.22 -16.53
C GLY A 82 -2.64 18.07 -15.81
N ALA A 83 -2.71 18.27 -14.48
CA ALA A 83 -3.98 18.32 -13.77
C ALA A 83 -4.63 19.70 -13.99
N ASN A 84 -5.65 19.73 -14.85
CA ASN A 84 -6.40 20.95 -15.14
C ASN A 84 -7.57 21.07 -14.16
N THR A 85 -7.38 21.86 -13.09
CA THR A 85 -8.45 22.21 -12.13
C THR A 85 -8.67 23.70 -12.14
N ASP A 86 -9.90 24.16 -11.89
CA ASP A 86 -10.26 25.60 -11.87
C ASP A 86 -9.43 26.44 -10.91
N LYS A 87 -8.84 25.80 -9.90
CA LYS A 87 -8.00 26.45 -8.87
C LYS A 87 -6.53 26.08 -8.95
N GLY A 88 -6.10 25.25 -9.91
CA GLY A 88 -4.73 24.75 -10.02
C GLY A 88 -4.29 23.78 -8.91
N TYR A 89 -5.23 23.28 -8.09
CA TYR A 89 -4.93 22.34 -6.99
C TYR A 89 -5.68 21.03 -7.15
N CYS A 90 -5.06 19.95 -6.69
CA CYS A 90 -5.69 18.63 -6.61
C CYS A 90 -5.41 17.97 -5.25
N ASP A 91 -6.25 17.01 -4.90
CA ASP A 91 -6.03 16.15 -3.76
C ASP A 91 -4.91 15.16 -4.06
N LEU A 92 -3.91 15.06 -3.17
CA LEU A 92 -2.88 14.04 -3.29
C LEU A 92 -3.02 13.02 -2.16
N VAL A 93 -2.88 11.75 -2.52
CA VAL A 93 -3.14 10.61 -1.64
C VAL A 93 -1.98 9.62 -1.66
N TYR A 94 -1.49 9.22 -0.48
CA TYR A 94 -0.67 8.03 -0.34
C TYR A 94 -1.58 6.79 -0.26
N SER A 95 -1.29 5.79 -1.07
CA SER A 95 -1.91 4.47 -0.99
C SER A 95 -1.00 3.51 -0.21
N TYR A 96 -1.58 2.79 0.76
CA TYR A 96 -0.89 1.79 1.59
C TYR A 96 -1.41 0.38 1.32
N MET A 97 -1.90 0.12 0.12
CA MET A 97 -2.43 -1.19 -0.24
C MET A 97 -1.34 -2.26 -0.16
N GLU A 98 -1.60 -3.26 0.67
CA GLU A 98 -0.72 -4.42 0.83
C GLU A 98 -0.71 -5.30 -0.42
N ALA A 99 0.42 -5.96 -0.64
CA ALA A 99 0.52 -6.93 -1.72
C ALA A 99 -0.21 -8.23 -1.38
N THR A 100 -1.16 -8.62 -2.21
CA THR A 100 -1.77 -9.96 -2.19
C THR A 100 -0.98 -10.95 -3.04
N SER A 101 -0.18 -10.45 -3.99
CA SER A 101 0.71 -11.24 -4.84
C SER A 101 1.98 -10.49 -5.19
N ILE A 102 3.07 -11.23 -5.44
CA ILE A 102 4.33 -10.68 -5.96
C ILE A 102 4.98 -11.70 -6.89
N LYS A 103 5.52 -11.25 -8.02
CA LYS A 103 6.32 -12.08 -8.93
C LYS A 103 7.42 -11.27 -9.61
N PHE A 104 8.55 -11.89 -9.89
CA PHE A 104 9.54 -11.30 -10.78
C PHE A 104 9.02 -11.26 -12.22
N THR A 105 9.34 -10.20 -12.95
CA THR A 105 9.00 -10.10 -14.39
C THR A 105 9.81 -11.08 -15.21
N LYS A 106 11.02 -11.44 -14.73
CA LYS A 106 11.88 -12.48 -15.32
C LYS A 106 12.21 -13.50 -14.22
N PRO A 107 11.80 -14.78 -14.34
CA PRO A 107 12.05 -15.79 -13.30
C PRO A 107 13.52 -16.26 -13.27
N THR A 108 14.25 -16.04 -14.36
CA THR A 108 15.69 -16.35 -14.49
C THR A 108 16.43 -15.21 -15.15
N LEU A 109 17.70 -15.03 -14.79
CA LEU A 109 18.56 -14.01 -15.36
C LEU A 109 20.02 -14.48 -15.44
N THR A 110 20.60 -14.51 -16.64
CA THR A 110 22.03 -14.75 -16.82
C THR A 110 22.79 -13.43 -16.89
N MET A 111 23.86 -13.31 -16.13
CA MET A 111 24.68 -12.10 -16.05
C MET A 111 26.15 -12.42 -16.30
N LYS A 112 26.86 -11.54 -16.97
CA LYS A 112 28.33 -11.58 -17.06
C LYS A 112 28.95 -11.07 -15.76
N LYS A 113 30.13 -11.60 -15.37
CA LYS A 113 30.89 -11.10 -14.21
C LYS A 113 31.13 -9.60 -14.36
N ASN A 114 31.09 -8.89 -13.23
CA ASN A 114 31.27 -7.43 -13.12
C ASN A 114 30.20 -6.60 -13.84
N THR A 115 29.04 -7.17 -14.18
CA THR A 115 27.90 -6.41 -14.71
C THR A 115 26.83 -6.18 -13.66
N THR A 116 25.96 -5.21 -13.91
CA THR A 116 24.79 -4.93 -13.07
C THR A 116 23.50 -5.14 -13.86
N ALA A 117 22.42 -5.47 -13.17
CA ALA A 117 21.08 -5.58 -13.72
C ALA A 117 20.05 -5.14 -12.71
N GLN A 118 18.80 -4.94 -13.16
CA GLN A 118 17.69 -4.57 -12.30
C GLN A 118 16.72 -5.75 -12.13
N ALA A 119 16.53 -6.20 -10.90
CA ALA A 119 15.47 -7.13 -10.55
C ALA A 119 14.14 -6.39 -10.49
N THR A 120 13.28 -6.64 -11.49
CA THR A 120 11.96 -6.01 -11.57
C THR A 120 10.88 -6.97 -11.13
N VAL A 121 9.92 -6.48 -10.33
CA VAL A 121 8.80 -7.26 -9.81
C VAL A 121 7.47 -6.60 -10.15
N LYS A 122 6.43 -7.42 -10.33
CA LYS A 122 5.04 -6.99 -10.35
C LYS A 122 4.38 -7.42 -9.05
N MET A 123 3.63 -6.52 -8.43
CA MET A 123 2.82 -6.77 -7.24
C MET A 123 1.35 -6.58 -7.59
N GLY A 124 0.47 -7.31 -6.98
CA GLY A 124 -0.97 -7.13 -7.04
C GLY A 124 -1.54 -6.85 -5.66
N PRO A 125 -2.67 -6.14 -5.60
CA PRO A 125 -3.44 -5.55 -6.69
C PRO A 125 -2.71 -4.40 -7.40
N ASN A 126 -3.23 -4.00 -8.56
CA ASN A 126 -2.67 -2.84 -9.28
C ASN A 126 -2.73 -1.60 -8.39
N GLY A 127 -1.69 -0.77 -8.40
CA GLY A 127 -1.56 0.37 -7.47
C GLY A 127 -1.07 0.01 -6.06
N CYS A 128 -0.73 -1.26 -5.81
CA CYS A 128 -0.15 -1.70 -4.54
C CYS A 128 1.15 -0.95 -4.23
N THR A 129 1.24 -0.40 -3.01
CA THR A 129 2.39 0.38 -2.51
C THR A 129 3.15 -0.34 -1.41
N ASP A 130 2.92 -1.65 -1.24
CA ASP A 130 3.58 -2.43 -0.20
C ASP A 130 5.10 -2.33 -0.30
N ARG A 131 5.75 -2.28 0.84
CA ARG A 131 7.21 -2.25 0.91
C ARG A 131 7.76 -3.56 0.37
N LYS A 132 8.90 -3.48 -0.30
CA LYS A 132 9.60 -4.68 -0.77
C LYS A 132 11.07 -4.63 -0.36
N SER A 133 11.62 -5.79 -0.03
CA SER A 133 13.04 -5.94 0.24
C SER A 133 13.61 -7.15 -0.49
N PHE A 134 14.84 -7.01 -0.98
CA PHE A 134 15.52 -8.04 -1.76
C PHE A 134 16.65 -8.65 -0.96
N THR A 135 16.84 -9.96 -1.12
CA THR A 135 17.96 -10.71 -0.54
C THR A 135 18.54 -11.67 -1.58
N SER A 136 19.82 -12.01 -1.43
CA SER A 136 20.49 -13.00 -2.27
C SER A 136 20.89 -14.21 -1.43
N SER A 137 20.68 -15.41 -1.93
CA SER A 137 21.13 -16.65 -1.29
C SER A 137 22.66 -16.79 -1.30
N ASN A 138 23.34 -16.09 -2.23
CA ASN A 138 24.80 -16.09 -2.31
C ASN A 138 25.33 -14.69 -2.72
N PRO A 139 25.48 -13.76 -1.77
CA PRO A 139 25.93 -12.39 -2.04
C PRO A 139 27.37 -12.30 -2.57
N LYS A 140 28.17 -13.37 -2.41
CA LYS A 140 29.54 -13.46 -2.97
C LYS A 140 29.50 -13.70 -4.48
N VAL A 141 28.44 -14.32 -5.00
CA VAL A 141 28.22 -14.55 -6.43
C VAL A 141 27.43 -13.41 -7.04
N VAL A 142 26.23 -13.10 -6.49
CA VAL A 142 25.39 -11.98 -6.92
C VAL A 142 24.95 -11.21 -5.69
N ALA A 143 25.43 -9.98 -5.54
CA ALA A 143 24.93 -9.06 -4.54
C ALA A 143 23.64 -8.37 -5.03
N VAL A 144 22.73 -8.06 -4.11
CA VAL A 144 21.51 -7.30 -4.42
C VAL A 144 21.37 -6.12 -3.45
N ASN A 145 21.01 -4.95 -3.99
CA ASN A 145 20.62 -3.83 -3.14
C ASN A 145 19.25 -4.12 -2.53
N LYS A 146 19.18 -4.13 -1.20
CA LYS A 146 17.99 -4.50 -0.42
C LYS A 146 16.75 -3.66 -0.75
N LYS A 147 16.91 -2.37 -1.05
CA LYS A 147 15.80 -1.44 -1.32
C LYS A 147 15.43 -1.39 -2.79
N THR A 148 16.43 -1.28 -3.68
CA THR A 148 16.21 -1.02 -5.10
C THR A 148 16.10 -2.28 -5.95
N GLY A 149 16.64 -3.41 -5.49
CA GLY A 149 16.73 -4.63 -6.29
C GLY A 149 17.82 -4.59 -7.38
N LYS A 150 18.75 -3.61 -7.34
CA LYS A 150 19.91 -3.59 -8.26
C LYS A 150 20.83 -4.78 -7.94
N LEU A 151 21.10 -5.60 -8.94
CA LEU A 151 21.97 -6.76 -8.89
C LEU A 151 23.37 -6.41 -9.33
N THR A 152 24.38 -7.06 -8.72
CA THR A 152 25.78 -6.96 -9.13
C THR A 152 26.38 -8.36 -9.17
N ALA A 153 26.77 -8.84 -10.34
CA ALA A 153 27.45 -10.12 -10.52
C ALA A 153 28.93 -9.99 -10.15
N LYS A 154 29.38 -10.68 -9.08
CA LYS A 154 30.74 -10.58 -8.55
C LYS A 154 31.64 -11.76 -8.97
N LYS A 155 31.06 -12.97 -9.03
CA LYS A 155 31.79 -14.20 -9.36
C LYS A 155 30.92 -15.12 -10.22
N ALA A 156 31.54 -16.06 -10.94
CA ALA A 156 30.82 -17.15 -11.58
C ALA A 156 30.12 -18.02 -10.51
N GLY A 157 28.92 -18.50 -10.81
CA GLY A 157 28.14 -19.35 -9.92
C GLY A 157 26.64 -19.08 -10.04
N LYS A 158 25.86 -19.69 -9.14
CA LYS A 158 24.41 -19.56 -9.07
C LYS A 158 23.99 -18.85 -7.78
N ALA A 159 22.98 -18.00 -7.86
CA ALA A 159 22.35 -17.37 -6.70
C ALA A 159 20.84 -17.26 -6.92
N THR A 160 20.08 -17.39 -5.86
CA THR A 160 18.64 -17.13 -5.87
C THR A 160 18.38 -15.74 -5.25
N ILE A 161 17.72 -14.88 -5.99
CA ILE A 161 17.27 -13.60 -5.46
C ILE A 161 15.84 -13.77 -4.94
N ILE A 162 15.62 -13.36 -3.70
CA ILE A 162 14.32 -13.43 -3.05
C ILE A 162 13.84 -12.00 -2.81
N VAL A 163 12.61 -11.73 -3.18
CA VAL A 163 11.91 -10.51 -2.78
C VAL A 163 10.86 -10.86 -1.74
N THR A 164 10.75 -10.04 -0.71
CA THR A 164 9.72 -10.15 0.34
C THR A 164 9.01 -8.82 0.46
N THR A 165 7.66 -8.84 0.49
CA THR A 165 6.84 -7.64 0.75
C THR A 165 6.68 -7.40 2.24
N GLY A 166 6.19 -6.21 2.62
CA GLY A 166 5.84 -5.86 4.01
C GLY A 166 4.74 -6.78 4.57
N SER A 167 3.78 -7.18 3.72
CA SER A 167 2.71 -8.15 4.03
C SER A 167 3.17 -9.62 4.03
N GLY A 168 4.48 -9.88 3.84
CA GLY A 168 5.08 -11.22 3.94
C GLY A 168 5.01 -12.06 2.66
N ARG A 169 4.51 -11.54 1.53
CA ARG A 169 4.51 -12.26 0.24
C ARG A 169 5.94 -12.39 -0.28
N LYS A 170 6.27 -13.53 -0.88
CA LYS A 170 7.62 -13.82 -1.39
C LYS A 170 7.60 -14.32 -2.83
N ALA A 171 8.64 -13.93 -3.59
CA ALA A 171 8.94 -14.52 -4.89
C ALA A 171 10.45 -14.77 -5.02
N LYS A 172 10.81 -15.69 -5.94
CA LYS A 172 12.19 -16.10 -6.18
C LYS A 172 12.54 -15.97 -7.66
N MET A 173 13.79 -15.56 -7.94
CA MET A 173 14.41 -15.51 -9.27
C MET A 173 15.77 -16.21 -9.19
N LYS A 174 16.13 -16.99 -10.24
CA LYS A 174 17.42 -17.68 -10.37
C LYS A 174 18.31 -17.01 -11.40
#